data_b68b0af41322c58645ab2613b9d18900
#
_entry.id   b68b0af41322c58645ab2613b9d18900
#
_cell.length_a   1.000
_cell.length_b   1.000
_cell.length_c   1.000
_cell.angle_alpha   90.00
_cell.angle_beta   90.00
_cell.angle_gamma   90.00
#
_symmetry.space_group_name_H-M   'P 1'
#
loop_
_entity.id
_entity.type
_entity.pdbx_description
1 polymer ?
#
loop_
_entity_poly.entity_id
_entity_poly.type
_entity_poly.pdbx_seq_one_letter_code
_entity_poly.pdbx_strand_id
1 'polypeptide(L)'
;MPTLADTSDHPARDQAEYWRHLITSAFGPFHVQPRAPGGFAARLTGRTLGPIDAGDVHAPAHAVRRSARQIARDTRECYKLGLVLRGSCVLRQNGRRARVGIGDVVFYDLTRPVEIVFGPHHIFTVVIPHSAVPLPPDRLAAFGGTLMTGRTRGGRLVSSLLAALADNGDGDGDGDGDGGGAEPYAHHLGGAVVELVTGAAGEWLGAPPSSHPEAAEMLRAIREWIEANLHDPALCPAMIAEAHHISVRQLYRVFQPAGTTVARYVRARRLEHCRRELGDPFLGTQRIGAIANRWGLPDAAGFSRAFRAAYGQTPTAYRAAATGIRRED
;
A
#
# COMPACT_ATOMS: atom_id res chain seq x y z
N MET A 1 -6.51 -1.03 3.47
CA MET A 1 -7.25 0.28 3.52
C MET A 1 -8.69 0.02 3.96
N PRO A 2 -9.42 0.97 4.56
CA PRO A 2 -10.85 0.80 4.83
C PRO A 2 -11.60 0.57 3.51
N THR A 3 -12.59 -0.33 3.51
CA THR A 3 -13.34 -0.68 2.29
C THR A 3 -14.17 0.49 1.78
N LEU A 4 -14.82 1.21 2.68
CA LEU A 4 -15.56 2.46 2.37
C LEU A 4 -15.60 3.31 3.63
N ALA A 5 -15.33 4.61 3.49
CA ALA A 5 -15.54 5.60 4.54
C ALA A 5 -15.93 6.94 3.92
N ASP A 6 -17.02 7.53 4.43
CA ASP A 6 -17.58 8.80 3.99
C ASP A 6 -17.70 9.75 5.20
N THR A 7 -17.19 10.95 5.05
CA THR A 7 -17.30 11.96 6.11
C THR A 7 -18.67 12.62 6.18
N SER A 8 -19.50 12.45 5.15
CA SER A 8 -20.85 13.02 5.08
C SER A 8 -21.79 12.49 6.18
N ASP A 9 -21.46 11.29 6.72
CA ASP A 9 -22.19 10.67 7.82
C ASP A 9 -21.94 11.38 9.18
N HIS A 10 -21.00 12.33 9.20
CA HIS A 10 -20.62 13.09 10.40
C HIS A 10 -21.06 14.56 10.31
N PRO A 11 -21.32 15.22 11.46
CA PRO A 11 -21.57 16.64 11.49
C PRO A 11 -20.45 17.44 10.82
N ALA A 12 -20.78 18.51 10.10
CA ALA A 12 -19.82 19.29 9.31
C ALA A 12 -18.57 19.74 10.10
N ARG A 13 -18.74 20.06 11.39
CA ARG A 13 -17.63 20.45 12.30
C ARG A 13 -16.64 19.32 12.57
N ASP A 14 -17.07 18.06 12.49
CA ASP A 14 -16.28 16.89 12.88
C ASP A 14 -15.67 16.19 11.65
N GLN A 15 -16.16 16.50 10.43
CA GLN A 15 -15.75 15.86 9.17
C GLN A 15 -14.25 15.93 8.91
N ALA A 16 -13.63 17.08 9.15
CA ALA A 16 -12.19 17.26 8.91
C ALA A 16 -11.33 16.46 9.91
N GLU A 17 -11.80 16.28 11.14
CA GLU A 17 -11.12 15.46 12.13
C GLU A 17 -11.27 13.98 11.81
N TYR A 18 -12.48 13.55 11.45
CA TYR A 18 -12.72 12.19 10.99
C TYR A 18 -11.88 11.84 9.74
N TRP A 19 -11.81 12.75 8.75
CA TRP A 19 -10.94 12.60 7.59
C TRP A 19 -9.48 12.42 7.97
N ARG A 20 -8.99 13.15 8.94
CA ARG A 20 -7.62 13.01 9.44
C ARG A 20 -7.36 11.62 10.01
N HIS A 21 -8.33 11.05 10.72
CA HIS A 21 -8.25 9.67 11.21
C HIS A 21 -8.22 8.66 10.07
N LEU A 22 -9.09 8.80 9.07
CA LEU A 22 -9.12 7.93 7.89
C LEU A 22 -7.78 7.93 7.14
N ILE A 23 -7.26 9.11 6.83
CA ILE A 23 -5.96 9.25 6.15
C ILE A 23 -4.83 8.63 6.97
N THR A 24 -4.85 8.81 8.29
CA THR A 24 -3.83 8.23 9.19
C THR A 24 -3.93 6.70 9.21
N SER A 25 -5.11 6.16 9.26
CA SER A 25 -5.33 4.70 9.21
C SER A 25 -4.88 4.12 7.87
N ALA A 26 -5.28 4.73 6.75
CA ALA A 26 -5.01 4.23 5.42
C ALA A 26 -3.53 4.41 5.00
N PHE A 27 -2.96 5.58 5.23
CA PHE A 27 -1.68 5.97 4.65
C PHE A 27 -0.59 6.33 5.66
N GLY A 28 -0.91 6.30 6.96
CA GLY A 28 -0.01 6.72 8.01
C GLY A 28 -0.21 8.16 8.48
N PRO A 29 0.55 8.59 9.48
CA PRO A 29 0.37 9.88 10.10
C PRO A 29 0.71 11.01 9.12
N PHE A 30 -0.30 11.82 8.81
CA PHE A 30 -0.20 13.06 8.06
C PHE A 30 -0.79 14.22 8.87
N HIS A 31 -0.25 15.40 8.69
CA HIS A 31 -0.95 16.63 9.04
C HIS A 31 -1.86 17.03 7.89
N VAL A 32 -3.17 17.08 8.14
CA VAL A 32 -4.19 17.45 7.15
C VAL A 32 -4.72 18.82 7.49
N GLN A 33 -4.70 19.75 6.54
CA GLN A 33 -5.17 21.12 6.68
C GLN A 33 -6.23 21.42 5.63
N PRO A 34 -7.52 21.52 5.98
CA PRO A 34 -8.58 22.01 5.09
C PRO A 34 -8.24 23.40 4.54
N ARG A 35 -8.64 23.68 3.30
CA ARG A 35 -8.38 24.97 2.63
C ARG A 35 -9.67 25.72 2.24
N ALA A 36 -10.82 25.09 2.42
CA ALA A 36 -12.11 25.72 2.23
C ALA A 36 -12.82 25.90 3.57
N PRO A 37 -13.54 27.01 3.81
CA PRO A 37 -14.42 27.14 4.95
C PRO A 37 -15.66 26.25 4.76
N GLY A 38 -16.22 25.72 5.84
CA GLY A 38 -17.41 24.88 5.82
C GLY A 38 -17.12 23.41 6.10
N GLY A 39 -18.05 22.54 5.71
CA GLY A 39 -17.92 21.10 5.88
C GLY A 39 -16.81 20.50 5.02
N PHE A 40 -16.33 19.34 5.42
CA PHE A 40 -15.29 18.58 4.71
C PHE A 40 -15.85 17.24 4.23
N ALA A 41 -16.76 17.29 3.23
CA ALA A 41 -17.35 16.09 2.63
C ALA A 41 -16.29 15.39 1.77
N ALA A 42 -15.82 14.22 2.22
CA ALA A 42 -14.79 13.45 1.56
C ALA A 42 -15.11 11.96 1.67
N ARG A 43 -14.69 11.19 0.66
CA ARG A 43 -14.90 9.74 0.57
C ARG A 43 -13.57 9.04 0.28
N LEU A 44 -13.34 7.93 0.96
CA LEU A 44 -12.23 7.03 0.75
C LEU A 44 -12.77 5.62 0.55
N THR A 45 -12.49 5.02 -0.59
CA THR A 45 -12.69 3.58 -0.81
C THR A 45 -11.36 2.88 -0.86
N GLY A 46 -11.34 1.58 -0.55
CA GLY A 46 -10.10 0.84 -0.59
C GLY A 46 -10.30 -0.65 -0.76
N ARG A 47 -9.45 -1.25 -1.57
CA ARG A 47 -9.38 -2.69 -1.81
C ARG A 47 -7.93 -3.15 -1.81
N THR A 48 -7.71 -4.41 -1.50
CA THR A 48 -6.41 -5.04 -1.59
C THR A 48 -6.29 -5.80 -2.91
N LEU A 49 -5.24 -5.53 -3.66
CA LEU A 49 -4.92 -6.21 -4.92
C LEU A 49 -3.58 -6.93 -4.74
N GLY A 50 -3.63 -8.18 -4.24
CA GLY A 50 -2.41 -8.94 -3.95
C GLY A 50 -1.44 -8.20 -3.04
N PRO A 51 -0.23 -7.83 -3.51
CA PRO A 51 0.78 -7.18 -2.67
C PRO A 51 0.53 -5.69 -2.41
N ILE A 52 -0.47 -5.07 -3.03
CA ILE A 52 -0.73 -3.64 -2.98
C ILE A 52 -2.11 -3.32 -2.42
N ASP A 53 -2.28 -2.13 -1.88
CA ASP A 53 -3.59 -1.55 -1.60
C ASP A 53 -3.91 -0.46 -2.62
N ALA A 54 -5.16 -0.42 -3.09
CA ALA A 54 -5.65 0.57 -4.04
C ALA A 54 -6.99 1.14 -3.59
N GLY A 55 -7.37 2.32 -4.07
CA GLY A 55 -8.66 2.91 -3.75
C GLY A 55 -8.81 4.33 -4.25
N ASP A 56 -10.04 4.84 -4.13
CA ASP A 56 -10.42 6.16 -4.56
C ASP A 56 -10.47 7.14 -3.41
N VAL A 57 -10.02 8.35 -3.67
CA VAL A 57 -10.02 9.47 -2.75
C VAL A 57 -10.77 10.62 -3.41
N HIS A 58 -11.97 10.92 -2.91
CA HIS A 58 -12.71 12.12 -3.24
C HIS A 58 -12.63 13.08 -2.07
N ALA A 59 -12.12 14.29 -2.28
CA ALA A 59 -12.04 15.26 -1.19
C ALA A 59 -12.06 16.71 -1.70
N PRO A 60 -12.52 17.66 -0.86
CA PRO A 60 -12.41 19.08 -1.13
C PRO A 60 -10.94 19.56 -1.06
N ALA A 61 -10.72 20.83 -1.36
CA ALA A 61 -9.40 21.42 -1.32
C ALA A 61 -8.77 21.34 0.07
N HIS A 62 -7.59 20.74 0.15
CA HIS A 62 -6.83 20.64 1.41
C HIS A 62 -5.32 20.48 1.14
N ALA A 63 -4.53 20.61 2.18
CA ALA A 63 -3.11 20.29 2.12
C ALA A 63 -2.81 19.13 3.07
N VAL A 64 -1.90 18.25 2.67
CA VAL A 64 -1.34 17.22 3.53
C VAL A 64 0.18 17.38 3.63
N ARG A 65 0.71 17.17 4.81
CA ARG A 65 2.14 17.22 5.07
C ARG A 65 2.55 16.02 5.92
N ARG A 66 3.61 15.36 5.51
CA ARG A 66 4.26 14.32 6.30
C ARG A 66 5.68 14.76 6.62
N SER A 67 5.93 15.04 7.86
CA SER A 67 7.22 15.52 8.37
C SER A 67 8.10 14.34 8.82
N ALA A 68 9.42 14.59 8.99
CA ALA A 68 10.33 13.60 9.55
C ALA A 68 9.88 13.06 10.92
N ARG A 69 9.26 13.91 11.78
CA ARG A 69 8.72 13.51 13.08
C ARG A 69 7.56 12.50 12.94
N GLN A 70 6.71 12.67 11.91
CA GLN A 70 5.60 11.74 11.64
C GLN A 70 6.12 10.43 11.04
N ILE A 71 7.12 10.50 10.18
CA ILE A 71 7.78 9.33 9.60
C ILE A 71 8.41 8.48 10.70
N ALA A 72 9.14 9.08 11.64
CA ALA A 72 9.77 8.36 12.75
C ALA A 72 8.77 7.62 13.68
N ARG A 73 7.48 7.92 13.59
CA ARG A 73 6.40 7.27 14.35
C ARG A 73 5.65 6.20 13.54
N ASP A 74 6.02 6.02 12.27
CA ASP A 74 5.40 5.06 11.36
C ASP A 74 6.47 4.08 10.88
N THR A 75 6.18 2.81 10.96
CA THR A 75 7.09 1.74 10.54
C THR A 75 6.78 1.21 9.15
N ARG A 76 5.79 1.78 8.47
CA ARG A 76 5.41 1.37 7.11
C ARG A 76 6.40 1.92 6.10
N GLU A 77 7.05 1.04 5.39
CA GLU A 77 7.95 1.36 4.27
C GLU A 77 7.18 1.15 2.97
N CYS A 78 6.56 2.21 2.45
CA CYS A 78 5.71 2.15 1.28
C CYS A 78 5.99 3.29 0.31
N TYR A 79 5.82 3.00 -0.97
CA TYR A 79 5.62 4.00 -2.02
C TYR A 79 4.14 4.27 -2.20
N LYS A 80 3.81 5.44 -2.69
CA LYS A 80 2.44 5.78 -3.06
C LYS A 80 2.41 6.37 -4.46
N LEU A 81 1.43 5.91 -5.25
CA LEU A 81 1.06 6.51 -6.53
C LEU A 81 -0.30 7.21 -6.36
N GLY A 82 -0.49 8.27 -7.14
CA GLY A 82 -1.78 8.93 -7.26
C GLY A 82 -2.03 9.28 -8.72
N LEU A 83 -3.05 8.67 -9.34
CA LEU A 83 -3.59 9.06 -10.62
C LEU A 83 -4.69 10.10 -10.41
N VAL A 84 -4.55 11.27 -11.00
CA VAL A 84 -5.58 12.30 -10.94
C VAL A 84 -6.66 12.01 -11.97
N LEU A 85 -7.86 11.68 -11.50
CA LEU A 85 -9.05 11.46 -12.33
C LEU A 85 -9.84 12.76 -12.51
N ARG A 86 -9.90 13.61 -11.46
CA ARG A 86 -10.50 14.95 -11.52
C ARG A 86 -9.70 15.93 -10.64
N GLY A 87 -9.68 17.18 -11.06
CA GLY A 87 -8.98 18.23 -10.32
C GLY A 87 -7.48 18.29 -10.58
N SER A 88 -6.72 18.70 -9.58
CA SER A 88 -5.25 18.81 -9.67
C SER A 88 -4.62 18.89 -8.29
N CYS A 89 -3.31 18.60 -8.22
CA CYS A 89 -2.53 18.85 -7.03
C CYS A 89 -1.11 19.35 -7.34
N VAL A 90 -0.44 19.85 -6.33
CA VAL A 90 0.99 20.17 -6.36
C VAL A 90 1.68 19.37 -5.28
N LEU A 91 2.60 18.51 -5.67
CA LEU A 91 3.41 17.69 -4.77
C LEU A 91 4.83 18.25 -4.67
N ARG A 92 5.38 18.22 -3.46
CA ARG A 92 6.78 18.54 -3.16
C ARG A 92 7.43 17.40 -2.39
N GLN A 93 8.49 16.83 -2.94
CA GLN A 93 9.34 15.83 -2.28
C GLN A 93 10.76 15.89 -2.84
N ASN A 94 11.78 15.67 -2.02
CA ASN A 94 13.18 15.61 -2.42
C ASN A 94 13.67 16.85 -3.22
N GLY A 95 13.21 18.05 -2.84
CA GLY A 95 13.52 19.29 -3.55
C GLY A 95 12.78 19.47 -4.90
N ARG A 96 12.01 18.48 -5.32
CA ARG A 96 11.20 18.54 -6.54
C ARG A 96 9.81 19.09 -6.27
N ARG A 97 9.25 19.75 -7.27
CA ARG A 97 7.89 20.23 -7.29
C ARG A 97 7.20 19.73 -8.56
N ALA A 98 6.20 18.89 -8.40
CA ALA A 98 5.38 18.37 -9.50
C ALA A 98 4.00 19.03 -9.47
N ARG A 99 3.54 19.55 -10.61
CA ARG A 99 2.13 19.91 -10.83
C ARG A 99 1.49 18.72 -11.54
N VAL A 100 0.46 18.18 -10.93
CA VAL A 100 -0.20 16.94 -11.33
C VAL A 100 -1.60 17.29 -11.80
N GLY A 101 -1.90 17.03 -13.04
CA GLY A 101 -3.20 17.25 -13.67
C GLY A 101 -3.92 15.95 -13.99
N ILE A 102 -5.08 16.07 -14.63
CA ILE A 102 -5.91 14.90 -15.02
C ILE A 102 -5.11 13.98 -15.95
N GLY A 103 -5.13 12.67 -15.63
CA GLY A 103 -4.40 11.63 -16.36
C GLY A 103 -2.93 11.49 -15.98
N ASP A 104 -2.39 12.41 -15.18
CA ASP A 104 -1.04 12.29 -14.66
C ASP A 104 -0.99 11.38 -13.44
N VAL A 105 0.10 10.61 -13.32
CA VAL A 105 0.44 9.80 -12.15
C VAL A 105 1.64 10.41 -11.44
N VAL A 106 1.53 10.60 -10.14
CA VAL A 106 2.66 11.01 -9.31
C VAL A 106 3.11 9.85 -8.43
N PHE A 107 4.42 9.64 -8.35
CA PHE A 107 5.05 8.65 -7.47
C PHE A 107 5.78 9.37 -6.34
N TYR A 108 5.59 8.92 -5.11
CA TYR A 108 6.31 9.43 -3.95
C TYR A 108 6.52 8.38 -2.87
N ASP A 109 7.54 8.62 -2.05
CA ASP A 109 8.00 7.73 -0.99
C ASP A 109 7.44 8.19 0.37
N LEU A 110 6.68 7.34 1.05
CA LEU A 110 6.11 7.63 2.36
C LEU A 110 7.14 7.61 3.49
N THR A 111 8.34 7.10 3.26
CA THR A 111 9.45 7.14 4.24
C THR A 111 10.23 8.46 4.19
N ARG A 112 9.82 9.40 3.32
CA ARG A 112 10.47 10.71 3.14
C ARG A 112 9.47 11.84 3.33
N PRO A 113 9.91 13.02 3.82
CA PRO A 113 9.06 14.18 3.95
C PRO A 113 8.38 14.52 2.63
N VAL A 114 7.08 14.76 2.68
CA VAL A 114 6.28 15.12 1.52
C VAL A 114 5.23 16.17 1.90
N GLU A 115 4.97 17.08 0.97
CA GLU A 115 3.89 18.06 1.05
C GLU A 115 3.07 17.99 -0.23
N ILE A 116 1.74 17.90 -0.09
CA ILE A 116 0.83 17.90 -1.23
C ILE A 116 -0.29 18.90 -0.97
N VAL A 117 -0.52 19.75 -1.94
CA VAL A 117 -1.60 20.73 -1.95
C VAL A 117 -2.59 20.34 -3.01
N PHE A 118 -3.78 19.99 -2.60
CA PHE A 118 -4.88 19.59 -3.46
C PHE A 118 -5.86 20.74 -3.68
N GLY A 119 -6.36 20.90 -4.93
CA GLY A 119 -7.68 21.44 -5.20
C GLY A 119 -8.78 20.43 -4.84
N PRO A 120 -10.06 20.72 -5.11
CA PRO A 120 -11.10 19.67 -5.09
C PRO A 120 -10.71 18.58 -6.10
N HIS A 121 -10.77 17.32 -5.68
CA HIS A 121 -10.18 16.25 -6.50
C HIS A 121 -10.85 14.89 -6.34
N HIS A 122 -10.69 14.07 -7.37
CA HIS A 122 -10.82 12.63 -7.35
C HIS A 122 -9.50 12.02 -7.80
N ILE A 123 -8.90 11.22 -6.95
CA ILE A 123 -7.60 10.56 -7.20
C ILE A 123 -7.72 9.08 -6.89
N PHE A 124 -7.39 8.26 -7.89
CA PHE A 124 -7.14 6.85 -7.64
C PHE A 124 -5.73 6.67 -7.07
N THR A 125 -5.62 6.02 -5.93
CA THR A 125 -4.37 5.90 -5.19
C THR A 125 -3.97 4.44 -5.05
N VAL A 126 -2.66 4.19 -5.13
CA VAL A 126 -2.05 2.86 -4.90
C VAL A 126 -0.94 2.99 -3.88
N VAL A 127 -0.93 2.08 -2.91
CA VAL A 127 0.12 1.95 -1.90
C VAL A 127 0.88 0.65 -2.15
N ILE A 128 2.17 0.76 -2.38
CA ILE A 128 3.06 -0.36 -2.71
C ILE A 128 4.10 -0.50 -1.59
N PRO A 129 4.14 -1.62 -0.86
CA PRO A 129 5.23 -1.88 0.08
C PRO A 129 6.60 -1.86 -0.63
N HIS A 130 7.62 -1.29 0.02
CA HIS A 130 8.99 -1.31 -0.52
C HIS A 130 9.44 -2.73 -0.88
N SER A 131 9.05 -3.72 -0.07
CA SER A 131 9.38 -5.13 -0.29
C SER A 131 8.77 -5.73 -1.57
N ALA A 132 7.73 -5.10 -2.12
CA ALA A 132 7.10 -5.58 -3.36
C ALA A 132 7.86 -5.13 -4.61
N VAL A 133 8.61 -4.02 -4.54
CA VAL A 133 9.33 -3.46 -5.70
C VAL A 133 10.75 -4.05 -5.77
N PRO A 134 11.15 -4.70 -6.87
CA PRO A 134 12.46 -5.36 -7.01
C PRO A 134 13.59 -4.37 -7.41
N LEU A 135 13.54 -3.15 -6.92
CA LEU A 135 14.59 -2.14 -7.11
C LEU A 135 15.15 -1.69 -5.77
N PRO A 136 16.46 -1.36 -5.70
CA PRO A 136 17.06 -0.83 -4.48
C PRO A 136 16.34 0.43 -4.00
N PRO A 137 15.98 0.53 -2.69
CA PRO A 137 15.27 1.69 -2.15
C PRO A 137 15.98 3.03 -2.41
N ASP A 138 17.32 3.05 -2.35
CA ASP A 138 18.12 4.25 -2.59
C ASP A 138 17.97 4.76 -4.04
N ARG A 139 17.86 3.86 -5.01
CA ARG A 139 17.59 4.22 -6.40
C ARG A 139 16.18 4.76 -6.58
N LEU A 140 15.18 4.10 -5.98
CA LEU A 140 13.79 4.56 -6.02
C LEU A 140 13.59 5.86 -5.23
N ALA A 141 14.39 6.11 -4.22
CA ALA A 141 14.40 7.39 -3.51
C ALA A 141 14.65 8.58 -4.45
N ALA A 142 15.52 8.40 -5.45
CA ALA A 142 15.75 9.41 -6.48
C ALA A 142 14.53 9.60 -7.40
N PHE A 143 13.65 8.61 -7.52
CA PHE A 143 12.41 8.66 -8.29
C PHE A 143 11.25 9.33 -7.52
N GLY A 144 11.34 9.45 -6.19
CA GLY A 144 10.33 10.10 -5.35
C GLY A 144 10.07 11.56 -5.75
N GLY A 145 8.80 11.94 -5.82
CA GLY A 145 8.36 13.25 -6.29
C GLY A 145 8.35 13.40 -7.82
N THR A 146 8.45 12.30 -8.53
CA THR A 146 8.45 12.29 -10.00
C THR A 146 7.03 12.20 -10.54
N LEU A 147 6.78 12.96 -11.61
CA LEU A 147 5.58 12.93 -12.40
C LEU A 147 5.76 11.93 -13.56
N MET A 148 4.94 10.90 -13.57
CA MET A 148 4.79 9.99 -14.69
C MET A 148 3.73 10.57 -15.64
N THR A 149 4.15 11.27 -16.66
CA THR A 149 3.23 11.86 -17.64
C THR A 149 2.92 10.86 -18.74
N GLY A 150 1.80 11.05 -19.43
CA GLY A 150 1.50 10.37 -20.70
C GLY A 150 2.51 10.63 -21.84
N ARG A 151 3.57 11.41 -21.61
CA ARG A 151 4.64 11.68 -22.57
C ARG A 151 5.69 10.57 -22.63
N THR A 152 5.91 9.84 -21.54
CA THR A 152 6.81 8.68 -21.51
C THR A 152 6.02 7.40 -21.81
N ARG A 153 6.69 6.37 -22.33
CA ARG A 153 6.06 5.08 -22.63
C ARG A 153 5.58 4.39 -21.34
N GLY A 154 6.44 4.32 -20.35
CA GLY A 154 6.11 3.74 -19.04
C GLY A 154 4.99 4.53 -18.33
N GLY A 155 5.05 5.86 -18.37
CA GLY A 155 4.01 6.70 -17.76
C GLY A 155 2.62 6.49 -18.36
N ARG A 156 2.52 6.33 -19.69
CA ARG A 156 1.23 6.01 -20.35
C ARG A 156 0.67 4.66 -19.91
N LEU A 157 1.52 3.64 -19.87
CA LEU A 157 1.08 2.30 -19.49
C LEU A 157 0.60 2.26 -18.04
N VAL A 158 1.35 2.90 -17.12
CA VAL A 158 0.94 3.00 -15.71
C VAL A 158 -0.37 3.77 -15.58
N SER A 159 -0.51 4.93 -16.23
CA SER A 159 -1.74 5.73 -16.19
C SER A 159 -2.95 4.96 -16.73
N SER A 160 -2.81 4.28 -17.88
CA SER A 160 -3.89 3.50 -18.49
C SER A 160 -4.33 2.32 -17.60
N LEU A 161 -3.38 1.60 -17.02
CA LEU A 161 -3.72 0.50 -16.11
C LEU A 161 -4.42 1.01 -14.85
N LEU A 162 -3.91 2.09 -14.24
CA LEU A 162 -4.53 2.65 -13.05
C LEU A 162 -5.93 3.22 -13.33
N ALA A 163 -6.15 3.83 -14.51
CA ALA A 163 -7.47 4.29 -14.93
C ALA A 163 -8.44 3.12 -15.09
N ALA A 164 -8.04 2.05 -15.76
CA ALA A 164 -8.87 0.84 -15.91
C ALA A 164 -9.20 0.19 -14.54
N LEU A 165 -8.26 0.24 -13.60
CA LEU A 165 -8.53 -0.25 -12.24
C LEU A 165 -9.49 0.67 -11.47
N ALA A 166 -9.45 1.98 -11.69
CA ALA A 166 -10.38 2.92 -11.08
C ALA A 166 -11.81 2.70 -11.61
N ASP A 167 -11.98 2.59 -12.94
CA ASP A 167 -13.29 2.38 -13.59
C ASP A 167 -13.99 1.09 -13.11
N ASN A 168 -13.22 0.03 -12.85
CA ASN A 168 -13.76 -1.23 -12.34
C ASN A 168 -14.14 -1.18 -10.84
N GLY A 169 -13.89 -0.08 -10.16
CA GLY A 169 -14.27 0.16 -8.76
C GLY A 169 -15.62 0.83 -8.58
N ASP A 170 -16.10 1.54 -9.60
CA ASP A 170 -17.37 2.29 -9.60
C ASP A 170 -18.57 1.46 -10.10
N GLY A 171 -18.40 0.17 -10.35
CA GLY A 171 -19.51 -0.70 -10.68
C GLY A 171 -20.50 -0.73 -9.50
N ASP A 172 -21.61 -0.01 -9.62
CA ASP A 172 -22.86 -0.24 -8.89
C ASP A 172 -23.30 -1.68 -9.20
N GLY A 173 -22.69 -2.64 -8.54
CA GLY A 173 -23.12 -4.03 -8.57
C GLY A 173 -24.39 -4.17 -7.76
N ASP A 174 -25.58 -3.95 -8.40
CA ASP A 174 -26.82 -4.62 -8.03
C ASP A 174 -26.68 -6.14 -8.26
N GLY A 175 -25.65 -6.72 -7.73
CA GLY A 175 -25.42 -8.15 -7.67
C GLY A 175 -25.47 -8.56 -6.20
N ASP A 176 -26.57 -9.26 -5.81
CA ASP A 176 -26.66 -10.12 -4.62
C ASP A 176 -25.54 -11.18 -4.67
N GLY A 177 -24.29 -10.75 -4.57
CA GLY A 177 -23.09 -11.56 -4.50
C GLY A 177 -22.45 -11.40 -3.14
N ASP A 178 -22.54 -12.45 -2.33
CA ASP A 178 -21.80 -12.70 -1.09
C ASP A 178 -20.40 -12.06 -1.14
N GLY A 179 -20.27 -10.84 -0.56
CA GLY A 179 -19.15 -9.91 -0.73
C GLY A 179 -17.89 -10.30 0.06
N GLY A 180 -17.40 -11.51 -0.09
CA GLY A 180 -16.22 -12.03 0.61
C GLY A 180 -15.16 -12.70 -0.25
N GLY A 181 -15.36 -12.85 -1.56
CA GLY A 181 -14.37 -13.44 -2.47
C GLY A 181 -13.33 -12.42 -2.92
N ALA A 182 -12.08 -12.61 -2.54
CA ALA A 182 -10.97 -11.95 -3.22
C ALA A 182 -11.12 -12.22 -4.73
N GLU A 183 -11.21 -11.15 -5.56
CA GLU A 183 -11.26 -11.32 -7.02
C GLU A 183 -10.15 -12.30 -7.44
N PRO A 184 -10.44 -13.37 -8.18
CA PRO A 184 -9.45 -14.38 -8.54
C PRO A 184 -8.19 -13.80 -9.19
N TYR A 185 -8.34 -12.61 -9.80
CA TYR A 185 -7.27 -11.91 -10.50
C TYR A 185 -6.63 -10.77 -9.70
N ALA A 186 -7.11 -10.45 -8.49
CA ALA A 186 -6.62 -9.32 -7.69
C ALA A 186 -5.11 -9.39 -7.46
N HIS A 187 -4.58 -10.59 -7.23
CA HIS A 187 -3.15 -10.80 -7.05
C HIS A 187 -2.35 -10.50 -8.34
N HIS A 188 -2.85 -10.97 -9.48
CA HIS A 188 -2.22 -10.72 -10.78
C HIS A 188 -2.28 -9.24 -11.17
N LEU A 189 -3.40 -8.56 -10.91
CA LEU A 189 -3.54 -7.12 -11.17
C LEU A 189 -2.55 -6.31 -10.32
N GLY A 190 -2.43 -6.62 -9.03
CA GLY A 190 -1.45 -5.97 -8.17
C GLY A 190 -0.02 -6.20 -8.60
N GLY A 191 0.31 -7.43 -9.03
CA GLY A 191 1.60 -7.77 -9.63
C GLY A 191 1.91 -6.96 -10.88
N ALA A 192 0.93 -6.84 -11.80
CA ALA A 192 1.08 -6.05 -13.02
C ALA A 192 1.35 -4.56 -12.74
N VAL A 193 0.68 -3.97 -11.73
CA VAL A 193 0.97 -2.59 -11.31
C VAL A 193 2.41 -2.47 -10.84
N VAL A 194 2.88 -3.38 -9.98
CA VAL A 194 4.27 -3.35 -9.46
C VAL A 194 5.29 -3.46 -10.60
N GLU A 195 5.08 -4.37 -11.54
CA GLU A 195 5.98 -4.56 -12.68
C GLU A 195 6.03 -3.33 -13.61
N LEU A 196 4.88 -2.74 -13.93
CA LEU A 196 4.83 -1.52 -14.75
C LEU A 196 5.48 -0.32 -14.07
N VAL A 197 5.26 -0.14 -12.77
CA VAL A 197 5.90 0.92 -11.98
C VAL A 197 7.41 0.70 -11.91
N THR A 198 7.85 -0.54 -11.74
CA THR A 198 9.27 -0.93 -11.74
C THR A 198 9.92 -0.60 -13.08
N GLY A 199 9.25 -0.97 -14.19
CA GLY A 199 9.73 -0.66 -15.54
C GLY A 199 9.81 0.84 -15.82
N ALA A 200 8.77 1.60 -15.44
CA ALA A 200 8.73 3.05 -15.60
C ALA A 200 9.81 3.76 -14.75
N ALA A 201 10.06 3.29 -13.55
CA ALA A 201 11.14 3.79 -12.70
C ALA A 201 12.52 3.48 -13.31
N GLY A 202 12.68 2.27 -13.85
CA GLY A 202 13.91 1.85 -14.55
C GLY A 202 14.19 2.73 -15.78
N GLU A 203 13.18 2.99 -16.61
CA GLU A 203 13.28 3.90 -17.77
C GLU A 203 13.72 5.30 -17.34
N TRP A 204 13.11 5.84 -16.30
CA TRP A 204 13.42 7.18 -15.78
C TRP A 204 14.83 7.27 -15.17
N LEU A 205 15.27 6.22 -14.48
CA LEU A 205 16.60 6.15 -13.86
C LEU A 205 17.71 5.90 -14.88
N GLY A 206 17.38 5.73 -16.18
CA GLY A 206 18.33 5.34 -17.21
C GLY A 206 18.94 3.96 -16.92
N ALA A 207 18.28 3.15 -16.10
CA ALA A 207 18.72 1.79 -15.82
C ALA A 207 18.50 0.94 -17.09
N PRO A 208 19.48 0.18 -17.55
CA PRO A 208 19.22 -0.82 -18.57
C PRO A 208 18.10 -1.74 -18.05
N PRO A 209 17.18 -2.22 -18.92
CA PRO A 209 16.24 -3.26 -18.53
C PRO A 209 17.04 -4.35 -17.85
N SER A 210 16.50 -4.90 -16.75
CA SER A 210 17.22 -5.85 -15.90
C SER A 210 17.98 -6.83 -16.78
N SER A 211 19.31 -6.88 -16.63
CA SER A 211 20.21 -7.72 -17.44
C SER A 211 19.90 -9.23 -17.30
N HIS A 212 18.92 -9.58 -16.47
CA HIS A 212 18.46 -10.94 -16.22
C HIS A 212 16.94 -10.96 -16.09
N PRO A 213 16.17 -10.91 -17.18
CA PRO A 213 14.71 -11.01 -17.15
C PRO A 213 14.24 -12.30 -16.47
N GLU A 214 14.98 -13.41 -16.66
CA GLU A 214 14.71 -14.69 -16.00
C GLU A 214 14.81 -14.61 -14.47
N ALA A 215 15.75 -13.85 -13.94
CA ALA A 215 15.89 -13.70 -12.49
C ALA A 215 14.75 -12.83 -11.88
N ALA A 216 14.27 -11.83 -12.61
CA ALA A 216 13.13 -11.02 -12.21
C ALA A 216 11.84 -11.83 -12.24
N GLU A 217 11.63 -12.62 -13.29
CA GLU A 217 10.49 -13.54 -13.42
C GLU A 217 10.51 -14.61 -12.33
N MET A 218 11.68 -15.21 -12.06
CA MET A 218 11.85 -16.16 -10.97
C MET A 218 11.54 -15.55 -9.61
N LEU A 219 12.00 -14.32 -9.35
CA LEU A 219 11.69 -13.61 -8.10
C LEU A 219 10.18 -13.37 -7.96
N ARG A 220 9.49 -13.01 -9.04
CA ARG A 220 8.03 -12.84 -9.07
C ARG A 220 7.34 -14.17 -8.74
N ALA A 221 7.65 -15.23 -9.44
CA ALA A 221 7.08 -16.57 -9.20
C ALA A 221 7.30 -17.05 -7.75
N ILE A 222 8.50 -16.83 -7.20
CA ILE A 222 8.81 -17.17 -5.81
C ILE A 222 7.94 -16.36 -4.83
N ARG A 223 7.76 -15.08 -5.07
CA ARG A 223 6.92 -14.22 -4.21
C ARG A 223 5.44 -14.63 -4.26
N GLU A 224 4.92 -14.92 -5.44
CA GLU A 224 3.55 -15.43 -5.62
C GLU A 224 3.34 -16.74 -4.86
N TRP A 225 4.30 -17.66 -4.98
CA TRP A 225 4.25 -18.93 -4.25
C TRP A 225 4.31 -18.71 -2.72
N ILE A 226 5.17 -17.80 -2.24
CA ILE A 226 5.24 -17.45 -0.82
C ILE A 226 3.88 -16.90 -0.35
N GLU A 227 3.26 -15.99 -1.08
CA GLU A 227 1.95 -15.42 -0.72
C GLU A 227 0.88 -16.51 -0.57
N ALA A 228 0.84 -17.46 -1.50
CA ALA A 228 -0.11 -18.59 -1.45
C ALA A 228 0.13 -19.54 -0.25
N ASN A 229 1.35 -19.55 0.30
CA ASN A 229 1.74 -20.48 1.37
C ASN A 229 2.05 -19.80 2.72
N LEU A 230 1.72 -18.52 2.89
CA LEU A 230 1.98 -17.77 4.14
C LEU A 230 1.32 -18.37 5.37
N HIS A 231 0.21 -19.08 5.19
CA HIS A 231 -0.56 -19.73 6.25
C HIS A 231 0.17 -20.93 6.88
N ASP A 232 1.12 -21.55 6.15
CA ASP A 232 1.89 -22.68 6.66
C ASP A 232 2.96 -22.20 7.66
N PRO A 233 2.87 -22.54 8.96
CA PRO A 233 3.87 -22.14 9.95
C PRO A 233 5.26 -22.75 9.71
N ALA A 234 5.32 -23.88 8.98
CA ALA A 234 6.57 -24.56 8.64
C ALA A 234 7.29 -23.93 7.43
N LEU A 235 6.66 -22.97 6.74
CA LEU A 235 7.24 -22.31 5.57
C LEU A 235 8.66 -21.80 5.85
N CYS A 236 9.63 -22.36 5.17
CA CYS A 236 11.06 -22.07 5.34
C CYS A 236 11.76 -21.94 3.97
N PRO A 237 12.96 -21.34 3.93
CA PRO A 237 13.69 -21.17 2.68
C PRO A 237 13.96 -22.47 1.89
N ALA A 238 14.10 -23.60 2.58
CA ALA A 238 14.31 -24.90 1.92
C ALA A 238 13.07 -25.32 1.10
N MET A 239 11.87 -25.23 1.69
CA MET A 239 10.61 -25.52 0.99
C MET A 239 10.40 -24.62 -0.23
N ILE A 240 10.71 -23.33 -0.09
CA ILE A 240 10.59 -22.38 -1.20
C ILE A 240 11.56 -22.75 -2.34
N ALA A 241 12.79 -23.08 -2.00
CA ALA A 241 13.81 -23.46 -2.98
C ALA A 241 13.44 -24.78 -3.70
N GLU A 242 12.92 -25.76 -2.97
CA GLU A 242 12.44 -27.03 -3.51
C GLU A 242 11.27 -26.83 -4.48
N ALA A 243 10.26 -26.03 -4.10
CA ALA A 243 9.10 -25.75 -4.94
C ALA A 243 9.45 -25.09 -6.29
N HIS A 244 10.57 -24.39 -6.35
CA HIS A 244 11.06 -23.74 -7.57
C HIS A 244 12.24 -24.45 -8.21
N HIS A 245 12.58 -25.67 -7.77
CA HIS A 245 13.68 -26.46 -8.29
C HIS A 245 15.04 -25.74 -8.32
N ILE A 246 15.31 -24.92 -7.29
CA ILE A 246 16.56 -24.17 -7.14
C ILE A 246 17.24 -24.50 -5.81
N SER A 247 18.55 -24.21 -5.72
CA SER A 247 19.25 -24.31 -4.44
C SER A 247 18.87 -23.14 -3.50
N VAL A 248 18.93 -23.37 -2.18
CA VAL A 248 18.75 -22.32 -1.18
C VAL A 248 19.73 -21.15 -1.41
N ARG A 249 20.95 -21.43 -1.84
CA ARG A 249 21.95 -20.40 -2.20
C ARG A 249 21.46 -19.54 -3.38
N GLN A 250 20.85 -20.16 -4.38
CA GLN A 250 20.28 -19.45 -5.54
C GLN A 250 19.06 -18.61 -5.11
N LEU A 251 18.20 -19.14 -4.24
CA LEU A 251 17.09 -18.40 -3.64
C LEU A 251 17.57 -17.11 -2.94
N TYR A 252 18.59 -17.18 -2.10
CA TYR A 252 19.16 -15.99 -1.47
C TYR A 252 19.73 -15.00 -2.48
N ARG A 253 20.40 -15.50 -3.53
CA ARG A 253 20.94 -14.64 -4.62
C ARG A 253 19.82 -13.91 -5.37
N VAL A 254 18.70 -14.58 -5.64
CA VAL A 254 17.52 -13.98 -6.30
C VAL A 254 16.88 -12.88 -5.41
N PHE A 255 16.92 -13.03 -4.08
CA PHE A 255 16.41 -12.02 -3.15
C PHE A 255 17.39 -10.88 -2.85
N GLN A 256 18.68 -11.04 -3.13
CA GLN A 256 19.71 -10.02 -2.84
C GLN A 256 19.39 -8.63 -3.44
N PRO A 257 18.93 -8.50 -4.71
CA PRO A 257 18.57 -7.20 -5.28
C PRO A 257 17.41 -6.50 -4.57
N ALA A 258 16.55 -7.25 -3.89
CA ALA A 258 15.41 -6.72 -3.13
C ALA A 258 15.80 -6.16 -1.75
N GLY A 259 17.08 -6.19 -1.35
CA GLY A 259 17.55 -5.63 -0.09
C GLY A 259 17.02 -6.32 1.17
N THR A 260 16.43 -7.53 1.04
CA THR A 260 15.84 -8.27 2.15
C THR A 260 16.18 -9.75 2.10
N THR A 261 16.09 -10.44 3.23
CA THR A 261 16.21 -11.91 3.25
C THR A 261 14.85 -12.55 3.06
N VAL A 262 14.82 -13.77 2.52
CA VAL A 262 13.58 -14.56 2.34
C VAL A 262 12.78 -14.67 3.63
N ALA A 263 13.45 -15.01 4.74
CA ALA A 263 12.79 -15.13 6.05
C ALA A 263 12.20 -13.80 6.54
N ARG A 264 12.92 -12.68 6.33
CA ARG A 264 12.42 -11.35 6.66
C ARG A 264 11.22 -10.96 5.78
N TYR A 265 11.26 -11.30 4.50
CA TYR A 265 10.15 -11.09 3.57
C TYR A 265 8.91 -11.86 4.03
N VAL A 266 9.00 -13.18 4.25
CA VAL A 266 7.88 -14.02 4.72
C VAL A 266 7.27 -13.44 6.01
N ARG A 267 8.13 -13.08 6.99
CA ARG A 267 7.66 -12.50 8.25
C ARG A 267 6.94 -11.17 8.04
N ALA A 268 7.48 -10.29 7.21
CA ALA A 268 6.86 -9.00 6.91
C ALA A 268 5.49 -9.17 6.24
N ARG A 269 5.36 -10.11 5.29
CA ARG A 269 4.09 -10.39 4.63
C ARG A 269 3.04 -10.95 5.58
N ARG A 270 3.41 -11.91 6.45
CA ARG A 270 2.53 -12.44 7.50
C ARG A 270 2.01 -11.35 8.43
N LEU A 271 2.90 -10.48 8.90
CA LEU A 271 2.54 -9.36 9.77
C LEU A 271 1.62 -8.35 9.07
N GLU A 272 1.82 -8.12 7.78
CA GLU A 272 0.99 -7.22 6.99
C GLU A 272 -0.44 -7.77 6.81
N HIS A 273 -0.59 -9.07 6.55
CA HIS A 273 -1.91 -9.70 6.53
C HIS A 273 -2.61 -9.63 7.90
N CYS A 274 -1.88 -9.91 8.98
CA CYS A 274 -2.43 -9.74 10.33
C CYS A 274 -2.86 -8.29 10.58
N ARG A 275 -2.07 -7.30 10.15
CA ARG A 275 -2.40 -5.88 10.29
C ARG A 275 -3.71 -5.53 9.58
N ARG A 276 -3.89 -6.03 8.36
CA ARG A 276 -5.11 -5.79 7.58
C ARG A 276 -6.33 -6.38 8.26
N GLU A 277 -6.28 -7.65 8.67
CA GLU A 277 -7.39 -8.29 9.38
C GLU A 277 -7.67 -7.66 10.75
N LEU A 278 -6.66 -7.21 11.46
CA LEU A 278 -6.84 -6.48 12.73
C LEU A 278 -7.49 -5.11 12.54
N GLY A 279 -7.32 -4.48 11.39
CA GLY A 279 -7.94 -3.21 11.03
C GLY A 279 -9.33 -3.35 10.42
N ASP A 280 -9.76 -4.56 10.11
CA ASP A 280 -11.07 -4.83 9.51
C ASP A 280 -12.16 -4.85 10.60
N PRO A 281 -13.16 -3.95 10.53
CA PRO A 281 -14.27 -3.90 11.48
C PRO A 281 -15.10 -5.19 11.50
N PHE A 282 -15.24 -5.88 10.37
CA PHE A 282 -16.00 -7.14 10.28
C PHE A 282 -15.30 -8.31 11.00
N LEU A 283 -14.00 -8.21 11.20
CA LEU A 283 -13.21 -9.20 11.92
C LEU A 283 -12.93 -8.80 13.39
N GLY A 284 -13.58 -7.76 13.87
CA GLY A 284 -13.39 -7.20 15.22
C GLY A 284 -13.61 -8.21 16.36
N THR A 285 -14.52 -9.18 16.17
CA THR A 285 -14.84 -10.24 17.14
C THR A 285 -13.85 -11.40 17.13
N GLN A 286 -13.04 -11.56 16.09
CA GLN A 286 -12.07 -12.65 15.99
C GLN A 286 -10.93 -12.46 17.01
N ARG A 287 -10.51 -13.56 17.64
CA ARG A 287 -9.37 -13.54 18.56
C ARG A 287 -8.09 -13.18 17.82
N ILE A 288 -7.30 -12.27 18.37
CA ILE A 288 -6.02 -11.83 17.79
C ILE A 288 -5.09 -13.02 17.51
N GLY A 289 -5.04 -13.98 18.44
CA GLY A 289 -4.27 -15.22 18.26
C GLY A 289 -4.78 -16.08 17.10
N ALA A 290 -6.08 -16.09 16.82
CA ALA A 290 -6.64 -16.84 15.68
C ALA A 290 -6.21 -16.21 14.35
N ILE A 291 -6.19 -14.88 14.26
CA ILE A 291 -5.66 -14.17 13.11
C ILE A 291 -4.16 -14.47 12.89
N ALA A 292 -3.37 -14.40 13.98
CA ALA A 292 -1.95 -14.71 13.90
C ALA A 292 -1.68 -16.17 13.45
N ASN A 293 -2.43 -17.13 14.00
CA ASN A 293 -2.33 -18.55 13.62
C ASN A 293 -2.67 -18.78 12.15
N ARG A 294 -3.72 -18.13 11.64
CA ARG A 294 -4.12 -18.22 10.21
C ARG A 294 -2.97 -17.82 9.28
N TRP A 295 -2.17 -16.86 9.68
CA TRP A 295 -1.02 -16.38 8.91
C TRP A 295 0.30 -17.00 9.36
N GLY A 296 0.30 -18.22 9.89
CA GLY A 296 1.50 -18.98 10.22
C GLY A 296 2.36 -18.37 11.32
N LEU A 297 1.75 -17.62 12.27
CA LEU A 297 2.39 -17.05 13.45
C LEU A 297 1.76 -17.62 14.75
N PRO A 298 2.00 -18.90 15.08
CA PRO A 298 1.35 -19.56 16.20
C PRO A 298 1.86 -19.11 17.58
N ASP A 299 3.08 -18.57 17.67
CA ASP A 299 3.61 -18.01 18.93
C ASP A 299 3.02 -16.63 19.19
N ALA A 300 2.02 -16.55 20.07
CA ALA A 300 1.34 -15.30 20.40
C ALA A 300 2.27 -14.23 21.00
N ALA A 301 3.26 -14.64 21.82
CA ALA A 301 4.22 -13.71 22.40
C ALA A 301 5.21 -13.19 21.35
N GLY A 302 5.72 -14.08 20.50
CA GLY A 302 6.56 -13.75 19.37
C GLY A 302 5.86 -12.86 18.34
N PHE A 303 4.57 -13.15 18.06
CA PHE A 303 3.74 -12.32 17.21
C PHE A 303 3.58 -10.91 17.79
N SER A 304 3.21 -10.77 19.07
CA SER A 304 3.03 -9.44 19.68
C SER A 304 4.29 -8.61 19.68
N ARG A 305 5.45 -9.22 19.98
CA ARG A 305 6.76 -8.54 19.88
C ARG A 305 7.09 -8.12 18.45
N ALA A 306 6.89 -9.02 17.49
CA ALA A 306 7.15 -8.76 16.09
C ALA A 306 6.24 -7.67 15.50
N PHE A 307 4.95 -7.72 15.84
CA PHE A 307 3.98 -6.73 15.42
C PHE A 307 4.30 -5.34 16.00
N ARG A 308 4.63 -5.28 17.30
CA ARG A 308 5.05 -4.02 17.92
C ARG A 308 6.33 -3.47 17.32
N ALA A 309 7.30 -4.32 17.02
CA ALA A 309 8.54 -3.91 16.35
C ALA A 309 8.27 -3.38 14.93
N ALA A 310 7.33 -3.99 14.20
CA ALA A 310 6.99 -3.60 12.84
C ALA A 310 6.09 -2.35 12.75
N TYR A 311 5.15 -2.17 13.70
CA TYR A 311 4.10 -1.15 13.61
C TYR A 311 4.05 -0.18 14.81
N GLY A 312 5.02 -0.23 15.71
CA GLY A 312 5.15 0.70 16.84
C GLY A 312 4.16 0.48 17.99
N GLN A 313 3.14 -0.37 17.82
CA GLN A 313 2.08 -0.64 18.79
C GLN A 313 1.70 -2.11 18.84
N THR A 314 1.07 -2.53 19.96
CA THR A 314 0.63 -3.92 20.11
C THR A 314 -0.55 -4.22 19.18
N PRO A 315 -0.78 -5.52 18.80
CA PRO A 315 -1.94 -5.90 18.01
C PRO A 315 -3.27 -5.45 18.61
N THR A 316 -3.40 -5.50 19.96
CA THR A 316 -4.59 -5.06 20.69
C THR A 316 -4.80 -3.56 20.58
N ALA A 317 -3.75 -2.76 20.78
CA ALA A 317 -3.81 -1.30 20.63
C ALA A 317 -4.12 -0.89 19.18
N TYR A 318 -3.53 -1.60 18.21
CA TYR A 318 -3.80 -1.36 16.80
C TYR A 318 -5.28 -1.60 16.46
N ARG A 319 -5.84 -2.75 16.88
CA ARG A 319 -7.25 -3.06 16.67
C ARG A 319 -8.16 -2.01 17.30
N ALA A 320 -7.94 -1.68 18.56
CA ALA A 320 -8.77 -0.69 19.28
C ALA A 320 -8.74 0.68 18.59
N ALA A 321 -7.59 1.08 18.07
CA ALA A 321 -7.45 2.34 17.32
C ALA A 321 -8.14 2.29 15.95
N ALA A 322 -8.12 1.15 15.26
CA ALA A 322 -8.67 0.99 13.92
C ALA A 322 -10.20 0.79 13.92
N THR A 323 -10.73 0.06 14.92
CA THR A 323 -12.17 -0.29 14.98
C THR A 323 -13.00 0.66 15.85
N GLY A 324 -12.38 1.60 16.55
CA GLY A 324 -13.08 2.52 17.45
C GLY A 324 -13.68 1.87 18.71
N ILE A 325 -13.51 0.56 18.90
CA ILE A 325 -14.05 -0.19 20.04
C ILE A 325 -13.09 -0.05 21.21
N ARG A 326 -13.30 0.95 22.08
CA ARG A 326 -12.78 0.90 23.45
C ARG A 326 -13.56 -0.21 24.18
N ARG A 327 -12.87 -1.21 24.69
CA ARG A 327 -13.43 -1.99 25.79
C ARG A 327 -13.54 -1.03 26.97
N GLU A 328 -14.76 -0.68 27.34
CA GLU A 328 -15.03 -0.22 28.69
C GLU A 328 -14.75 -1.43 29.61
N ASP A 329 -13.80 -1.25 30.52
CA ASP A 329 -13.54 -2.16 31.63
C ASP A 329 -14.64 -2.06 32.69
#